data_62b3fa2148be0384f63596c41b759e39
#
_entry.id   62b3fa2148be0384f63596c41b759e39
#
_cell.length_a   1.000
_cell.length_b   1.000
_cell.length_c   1.000
_cell.angle_alpha   90.00
_cell.angle_beta   90.00
_cell.angle_gamma   90.00
#
_symmetry.space_group_name_H-M   'P 1'
#
loop_
_entity.id
_entity.type
_entity.pdbx_description
1 polymer ?
#
loop_
_entity_poly.entity_id
_entity_poly.type
_entity_poly.pdbx_seq_one_letter_code
_entity_poly.pdbx_strand_id
1 'polypeptide(L)'
;MKIAISMLLLTIITSAWAQEKSQSDLGGLLPADAKVEKLAGGLQFIEGPAWMPAGFLVFSDIPADEIKKWDGQNVSTFRAPSNNSNGNTIDGEGRLISCEHSGRRVVRMEKDGSLTVLADSYQGKKLNSPNDAVVQTDGTIWFTDPPYGIPKGQKQEQGHNYVFAIDAKTKELHAVASDFDHPNGLCFSPDEKKLYVADSGKPRHIRVFDVAAQHTLENGKIFCAIDKGVPDGIRCDKDGNIWSSAGEGVQVFSPEGKLIGKILVPEAPANLCFGGADGKTLFMTARTGLYSIRTNTTGARGIFQGGTR
;
A
#
# COMPACT_ATOMS: atom_id res chain seq x y z
N MET A 1 77.22 7.94 18.82
CA MET A 1 76.28 7.48 17.79
C MET A 1 74.98 7.10 18.50
N LYS A 2 73.99 8.01 18.47
CA LYS A 2 72.69 7.86 19.18
C LYS A 2 71.66 7.46 18.14
N ILE A 3 71.09 6.30 18.27
CA ILE A 3 70.02 5.79 17.43
C ILE A 3 68.69 6.26 18.05
N ALA A 4 67.96 7.10 17.31
CA ALA A 4 66.61 7.55 17.70
C ALA A 4 65.61 6.54 17.13
N ILE A 5 64.84 5.91 18.04
CA ILE A 5 63.72 5.04 17.69
C ILE A 5 62.49 5.94 17.58
N SER A 6 61.97 6.08 16.37
CA SER A 6 60.74 6.82 16.08
C SER A 6 59.55 5.91 16.31
N MET A 7 58.74 6.21 17.34
CA MET A 7 57.51 5.50 17.69
C MET A 7 56.39 6.04 16.82
N LEU A 8 55.90 5.25 15.88
CA LEU A 8 54.75 5.60 15.03
C LEU A 8 53.47 5.38 15.82
N LEU A 9 52.80 6.46 16.22
CA LEU A 9 51.50 6.42 16.83
C LEU A 9 50.47 6.10 15.73
N LEU A 10 49.90 4.89 15.82
CA LEU A 10 48.76 4.48 14.98
C LEU A 10 47.47 5.07 15.62
N THR A 11 46.98 6.18 15.09
CA THR A 11 45.69 6.73 15.45
C THR A 11 44.58 5.88 14.84
N ILE A 12 43.92 5.08 15.68
CA ILE A 12 42.69 4.36 15.32
C ILE A 12 41.59 5.41 15.24
N ILE A 13 41.19 5.75 14.03
CA ILE A 13 39.99 6.55 13.78
C ILE A 13 38.82 5.60 14.01
N THR A 14 38.23 5.66 15.20
CA THR A 14 36.91 5.07 15.45
C THR A 14 35.89 5.84 14.66
N SER A 15 35.38 5.24 13.59
CA SER A 15 34.24 5.74 12.83
C SER A 15 33.09 5.99 13.80
N ALA A 16 32.69 7.26 13.90
CA ALA A 16 31.52 7.67 14.64
C ALA A 16 30.30 6.90 14.11
N TRP A 17 29.75 6.07 14.94
CA TRP A 17 28.48 5.39 14.69
C TRP A 17 27.41 6.45 14.45
N ALA A 18 26.80 6.42 13.28
CA ALA A 18 25.55 7.12 13.05
C ALA A 18 24.59 6.65 14.14
N GLN A 19 24.24 7.56 15.04
CA GLN A 19 23.31 7.33 16.12
C GLN A 19 21.99 6.93 15.45
N GLU A 20 21.63 5.63 15.48
CA GLU A 20 20.31 5.18 15.10
C GLU A 20 19.31 6.02 15.89
N LYS A 21 18.59 6.90 15.20
CA LYS A 21 17.46 7.60 15.81
C LYS A 21 16.51 6.52 16.30
N SER A 22 16.38 6.35 17.59
CA SER A 22 15.44 5.41 18.17
C SER A 22 14.07 5.74 17.61
N GLN A 23 13.44 4.74 17.01
CA GLN A 23 12.06 4.84 16.54
C GLN A 23 11.19 5.11 17.76
N SER A 24 10.39 6.19 17.74
CA SER A 24 9.44 6.44 18.82
C SER A 24 8.43 5.27 18.85
N ASP A 25 7.90 4.94 20.02
CA ASP A 25 6.89 3.88 20.19
C ASP A 25 5.55 4.22 19.52
N LEU A 26 5.47 5.39 18.85
CA LEU A 26 4.27 5.93 18.19
C LEU A 26 3.05 5.93 19.13
N GLY A 27 3.23 6.34 20.38
CA GLY A 27 2.15 6.36 21.36
C GLY A 27 1.62 4.97 21.74
N GLY A 28 2.51 3.97 21.76
CA GLY A 28 2.18 2.59 22.08
C GLY A 28 1.75 1.72 20.90
N LEU A 29 1.72 2.27 19.68
CA LEU A 29 1.40 1.51 18.45
C LEU A 29 2.51 0.53 18.04
N LEU A 30 3.73 0.72 18.55
CA LEU A 30 4.86 -0.19 18.34
C LEU A 30 5.33 -0.78 19.67
N PRO A 31 5.81 -2.04 19.70
CA PRO A 31 6.62 -2.54 20.81
C PRO A 31 7.86 -1.67 21.03
N ALA A 32 8.32 -1.56 22.28
CA ALA A 32 9.47 -0.71 22.63
C ALA A 32 10.77 -1.11 21.91
N ASP A 33 10.91 -2.37 21.55
CA ASP A 33 12.05 -2.96 20.85
C ASP A 33 11.80 -3.18 19.34
N ALA A 34 10.68 -2.64 18.80
CA ALA A 34 10.33 -2.81 17.40
C ALA A 34 11.41 -2.21 16.48
N LYS A 35 11.81 -3.00 15.49
CA LYS A 35 12.80 -2.62 14.47
C LYS A 35 12.26 -2.90 13.08
N VAL A 36 12.63 -2.04 12.14
CA VAL A 36 12.40 -2.31 10.73
C VAL A 36 13.39 -3.38 10.27
N GLU A 37 12.86 -4.47 9.74
CA GLU A 37 13.62 -5.59 9.22
C GLU A 37 13.50 -5.65 7.70
N LYS A 38 14.62 -5.86 7.00
CA LYS A 38 14.61 -6.15 5.57
C LYS A 38 14.41 -7.64 5.35
N LEU A 39 13.28 -8.00 4.73
CA LEU A 39 12.90 -9.39 4.47
C LEU A 39 13.45 -9.90 3.14
N ALA A 40 13.50 -9.04 2.13
CA ALA A 40 14.01 -9.36 0.79
C ALA A 40 14.54 -8.12 0.08
N GLY A 41 15.32 -8.31 -0.97
CA GLY A 41 15.86 -7.24 -1.81
C GLY A 41 16.23 -7.74 -3.20
N GLY A 42 16.76 -6.83 -4.05
CA GLY A 42 17.13 -7.17 -5.41
C GLY A 42 15.95 -7.23 -6.38
N LEU A 43 14.81 -6.68 -5.98
CA LEU A 43 13.62 -6.50 -6.82
C LEU A 43 13.73 -5.21 -7.63
N GLN A 44 12.78 -4.95 -8.54
CA GLN A 44 12.88 -3.75 -9.40
C GLN A 44 12.12 -2.56 -8.82
N PHE A 45 10.80 -2.66 -8.71
CA PHE A 45 9.93 -1.68 -8.05
C PHE A 45 8.69 -2.37 -7.53
N ILE A 46 8.66 -2.61 -6.22
CA ILE A 46 7.62 -3.43 -5.61
C ILE A 46 6.52 -2.59 -4.97
N GLU A 47 5.29 -3.09 -5.13
CA GLU A 47 4.04 -2.43 -4.78
C GLU A 47 2.98 -3.42 -4.30
N GLY A 48 1.85 -2.87 -3.83
CA GLY A 48 0.61 -3.58 -3.60
C GLY A 48 0.72 -4.82 -2.73
N PRO A 49 1.28 -4.75 -1.52
CA PRO A 49 1.38 -5.91 -0.66
C PRO A 49 -0.01 -6.33 -0.14
N ALA A 50 -0.29 -7.63 -0.16
CA ALA A 50 -1.50 -8.20 0.40
C ALA A 50 -1.18 -9.52 1.14
N TRP A 51 -1.67 -9.64 2.38
CA TRP A 51 -1.52 -10.85 3.17
C TRP A 51 -2.61 -11.85 2.80
N MET A 52 -2.20 -12.99 2.23
CA MET A 52 -3.12 -14.04 1.82
C MET A 52 -3.64 -14.86 3.01
N PRO A 53 -4.91 -15.32 2.99
CA PRO A 53 -5.47 -16.19 4.03
C PRO A 53 -4.67 -17.46 4.25
N ALA A 54 -3.97 -17.92 3.23
CA ALA A 54 -3.09 -19.10 3.28
C ALA A 54 -1.76 -18.87 4.04
N GLY A 55 -1.55 -17.68 4.64
CA GLY A 55 -0.42 -17.41 5.52
C GLY A 55 0.86 -16.99 4.82
N PHE A 56 0.77 -16.33 3.69
CA PHE A 56 1.91 -15.74 2.98
C PHE A 56 1.57 -14.35 2.43
N LEU A 57 2.60 -13.57 2.09
CA LEU A 57 2.45 -12.27 1.46
C LEU A 57 2.56 -12.39 -0.06
N VAL A 58 1.69 -11.69 -0.79
CA VAL A 58 1.89 -11.39 -2.20
C VAL A 58 2.14 -9.90 -2.39
N PHE A 59 2.87 -9.54 -3.44
CA PHE A 59 3.13 -8.15 -3.84
C PHE A 59 3.53 -8.10 -5.31
N SER A 60 3.30 -6.98 -5.95
CA SER A 60 3.68 -6.75 -7.34
C SER A 60 5.13 -6.33 -7.46
N ASP A 61 5.87 -6.87 -8.44
CA ASP A 61 7.10 -6.27 -8.96
C ASP A 61 6.77 -5.73 -10.36
N ILE A 62 6.38 -4.45 -10.39
CA ILE A 62 5.74 -3.84 -11.56
C ILE A 62 6.59 -3.95 -12.81
N PRO A 63 7.88 -3.54 -12.81
CA PRO A 63 8.70 -3.62 -14.03
C PRO A 63 9.06 -5.05 -14.43
N ALA A 64 9.07 -5.99 -13.48
CA ALA A 64 9.29 -7.41 -13.76
C ALA A 64 8.07 -8.09 -14.41
N ASP A 65 6.91 -7.42 -14.43
CA ASP A 65 5.64 -7.96 -14.88
C ASP A 65 5.22 -9.23 -14.09
N GLU A 66 5.45 -9.20 -12.77
CA GLU A 66 5.18 -10.34 -11.90
C GLU A 66 4.46 -9.92 -10.62
N ILE A 67 3.60 -10.80 -10.09
CA ILE A 67 3.23 -10.83 -8.68
C ILE A 67 4.16 -11.83 -8.01
N LYS A 68 4.83 -11.38 -6.96
CA LYS A 68 5.72 -12.18 -6.13
C LYS A 68 4.97 -12.72 -4.91
N LYS A 69 5.51 -13.81 -4.36
CA LYS A 69 5.12 -14.40 -3.08
C LYS A 69 6.32 -14.40 -2.15
N TRP A 70 6.12 -13.95 -0.92
CA TRP A 70 7.05 -14.18 0.19
C TRP A 70 6.39 -15.16 1.18
N ASP A 71 7.05 -16.29 1.44
CA ASP A 71 6.52 -17.40 2.22
C ASP A 71 6.98 -17.42 3.69
N GLY A 72 7.70 -16.37 4.10
CA GLY A 72 8.32 -16.26 5.42
C GLY A 72 9.85 -16.38 5.35
N GLN A 73 10.41 -16.89 4.26
CA GLN A 73 11.85 -17.07 4.05
C GLN A 73 12.30 -16.65 2.66
N ASN A 74 11.55 -17.03 1.63
CA ASN A 74 11.95 -16.87 0.24
C ASN A 74 10.94 -16.07 -0.56
N VAL A 75 11.44 -15.36 -1.59
CA VAL A 75 10.62 -14.74 -2.63
C VAL A 75 10.58 -15.65 -3.85
N SER A 76 9.39 -15.92 -4.35
CA SER A 76 9.15 -16.66 -5.59
C SER A 76 8.11 -15.95 -6.45
N THR A 77 7.96 -16.36 -7.71
CA THR A 77 6.92 -15.86 -8.59
C THR A 77 5.59 -16.51 -8.24
N PHE A 78 4.56 -15.72 -7.98
CA PHE A 78 3.19 -16.16 -7.74
C PHE A 78 2.36 -16.16 -9.03
N ARG A 79 2.48 -15.08 -9.84
CA ARG A 79 1.81 -14.96 -11.15
C ARG A 79 2.69 -14.18 -12.13
N ALA A 80 2.82 -14.73 -13.34
CA ALA A 80 3.45 -14.06 -14.50
C ALA A 80 2.78 -14.56 -15.79
N PRO A 81 2.50 -13.67 -16.77
CA PRO A 81 2.59 -12.21 -16.67
C PRO A 81 1.53 -11.64 -15.72
N SER A 82 1.84 -10.50 -15.09
CA SER A 82 0.91 -9.78 -14.22
C SER A 82 0.20 -8.61 -14.90
N ASN A 83 0.56 -8.30 -16.14
CA ASN A 83 0.21 -7.07 -16.85
C ASN A 83 0.62 -5.81 -16.07
N ASN A 84 1.83 -5.84 -15.53
CA ASN A 84 2.38 -4.80 -14.66
C ASN A 84 1.41 -4.44 -13.53
N SER A 85 0.91 -5.47 -12.80
CA SER A 85 0.02 -5.23 -11.67
C SER A 85 0.68 -4.30 -10.65
N ASN A 86 -0.14 -3.48 -10.00
CA ASN A 86 0.26 -2.57 -8.93
C ASN A 86 -0.40 -2.99 -7.62
N GLY A 87 -1.47 -2.34 -7.20
CA GLY A 87 -2.18 -2.63 -5.96
C GLY A 87 -2.85 -4.00 -5.98
N ASN A 88 -2.81 -4.68 -4.84
CA ASN A 88 -3.51 -5.94 -4.63
C ASN A 88 -4.33 -5.87 -3.34
N THR A 89 -5.46 -6.56 -3.33
CA THR A 89 -6.30 -6.73 -2.14
C THR A 89 -6.97 -8.09 -2.14
N ILE A 90 -7.61 -8.46 -1.03
CA ILE A 90 -8.27 -9.76 -0.86
C ILE A 90 -9.76 -9.54 -0.67
N ASP A 91 -10.59 -10.26 -1.41
CA ASP A 91 -12.04 -10.22 -1.22
C ASP A 91 -12.52 -11.08 -0.04
N GLY A 92 -13.83 -11.04 0.24
CA GLY A 92 -14.44 -11.77 1.34
C GLY A 92 -14.37 -13.31 1.21
N GLU A 93 -14.02 -13.84 0.03
CA GLU A 93 -13.81 -15.27 -0.23
C GLU A 93 -12.32 -15.67 -0.24
N GLY A 94 -11.42 -14.74 0.05
CA GLY A 94 -9.97 -14.98 0.07
C GLY A 94 -9.31 -14.98 -1.31
N ARG A 95 -9.98 -14.43 -2.34
CA ARG A 95 -9.46 -14.33 -3.70
C ARG A 95 -8.68 -13.05 -3.88
N LEU A 96 -7.60 -13.12 -4.65
CA LEU A 96 -6.76 -11.97 -4.97
C LEU A 96 -7.44 -11.09 -6.02
N ILE A 97 -7.55 -9.79 -5.73
CA ILE A 97 -7.92 -8.74 -6.68
C ILE A 97 -6.67 -7.93 -6.98
N SER A 98 -6.38 -7.68 -8.26
CA SER A 98 -5.21 -6.94 -8.71
C SER A 98 -5.59 -5.81 -9.65
N CYS A 99 -4.97 -4.66 -9.48
CA CYS A 99 -5.01 -3.53 -10.38
C CYS A 99 -3.89 -3.70 -11.42
N GLU A 100 -4.23 -3.90 -12.71
CA GLU A 100 -3.27 -4.14 -13.79
C GLU A 100 -3.04 -2.86 -14.60
N HIS A 101 -1.83 -2.31 -14.51
CA HIS A 101 -1.46 -1.07 -15.20
C HIS A 101 -1.51 -1.20 -16.73
N SER A 102 -0.72 -2.12 -17.28
CA SER A 102 -0.68 -2.28 -18.75
C SER A 102 -1.92 -2.98 -19.30
N GLY A 103 -2.60 -3.77 -18.46
CA GLY A 103 -3.93 -4.32 -18.77
C GLY A 103 -5.03 -3.27 -18.74
N ARG A 104 -4.81 -2.13 -18.07
CA ARG A 104 -5.80 -1.06 -17.87
C ARG A 104 -7.11 -1.60 -17.32
N ARG A 105 -7.02 -2.47 -16.31
CA ARG A 105 -8.16 -3.21 -15.77
C ARG A 105 -7.96 -3.62 -14.31
N VAL A 106 -9.06 -3.96 -13.67
CA VAL A 106 -9.08 -4.65 -12.37
C VAL A 106 -9.51 -6.08 -12.61
N VAL A 107 -8.74 -7.04 -12.08
CA VAL A 107 -9.02 -8.47 -12.22
C VAL A 107 -9.11 -9.15 -10.87
N ARG A 108 -9.82 -10.28 -10.83
CA ARG A 108 -9.86 -11.20 -9.70
C ARG A 108 -9.33 -12.56 -10.12
N MET A 109 -8.44 -13.11 -9.33
CA MET A 109 -7.99 -14.50 -9.50
C MET A 109 -8.94 -15.44 -8.79
N GLU A 110 -9.56 -16.33 -9.56
CA GLU A 110 -10.48 -17.33 -9.06
C GLU A 110 -9.74 -18.50 -8.38
N LYS A 111 -10.46 -19.36 -7.66
CA LYS A 111 -9.87 -20.49 -6.93
C LYS A 111 -9.17 -21.52 -7.83
N ASP A 112 -9.57 -21.60 -9.09
CA ASP A 112 -8.95 -22.47 -10.11
C ASP A 112 -7.75 -21.80 -10.81
N GLY A 113 -7.38 -20.57 -10.42
CA GLY A 113 -6.30 -19.79 -11.00
C GLY A 113 -6.69 -18.98 -12.24
N SER A 114 -7.90 -19.10 -12.75
CA SER A 114 -8.39 -18.28 -13.85
C SER A 114 -8.57 -16.82 -13.42
N LEU A 115 -8.59 -15.90 -14.40
CA LEU A 115 -8.79 -14.47 -14.15
C LEU A 115 -10.16 -14.02 -14.65
N THR A 116 -10.91 -13.39 -13.75
CA THR A 116 -12.14 -12.67 -14.10
C THR A 116 -11.82 -11.17 -14.17
N VAL A 117 -12.11 -10.55 -15.33
CA VAL A 117 -12.05 -9.09 -15.47
C VAL A 117 -13.25 -8.49 -14.74
N LEU A 118 -12.99 -7.61 -13.78
CA LEU A 118 -14.02 -6.94 -12.98
C LEU A 118 -14.41 -5.57 -13.58
N ALA A 119 -13.42 -4.84 -14.11
CA ALA A 119 -13.61 -3.59 -14.83
C ALA A 119 -12.42 -3.33 -15.75
N ASP A 120 -12.65 -2.86 -16.97
CA ASP A 120 -11.64 -2.46 -17.95
C ASP A 120 -12.00 -1.15 -18.69
N SER A 121 -13.25 -0.71 -18.56
CA SER A 121 -13.77 0.46 -19.27
C SER A 121 -14.87 1.15 -18.47
N TYR A 122 -15.03 2.44 -18.69
CA TYR A 122 -16.11 3.26 -18.15
C TYR A 122 -16.66 4.17 -19.25
N GLN A 123 -17.98 4.13 -19.46
CA GLN A 123 -18.66 4.90 -20.52
C GLN A 123 -18.05 4.71 -21.92
N GLY A 124 -17.67 3.47 -22.26
CA GLY A 124 -17.10 3.10 -23.57
C GLY A 124 -15.64 3.49 -23.78
N LYS A 125 -14.96 4.02 -22.77
CA LYS A 125 -13.53 4.37 -22.80
C LYS A 125 -12.75 3.47 -21.86
N LYS A 126 -11.53 3.10 -22.22
CA LYS A 126 -10.66 2.33 -21.36
C LYS A 126 -10.37 3.07 -20.05
N LEU A 127 -10.22 2.32 -18.95
CA LEU A 127 -9.69 2.87 -17.72
C LEU A 127 -8.30 3.48 -17.94
N ASN A 128 -7.83 4.34 -17.05
CA ASN A 128 -6.48 4.89 -17.13
C ASN A 128 -5.44 3.81 -16.85
N SER A 129 -5.14 3.57 -15.60
CA SER A 129 -4.28 2.48 -15.14
C SER A 129 -4.57 2.23 -13.65
N PRO A 130 -5.57 1.37 -13.34
CA PRO A 130 -5.97 1.10 -11.97
C PRO A 130 -4.76 0.88 -11.07
N ASN A 131 -4.73 1.58 -9.92
CA ASN A 131 -3.55 1.68 -9.08
C ASN A 131 -3.67 0.88 -7.78
N ASP A 132 -4.55 1.25 -6.85
CA ASP A 132 -4.78 0.51 -5.60
C ASP A 132 -6.27 0.21 -5.42
N ALA A 133 -6.58 -0.81 -4.60
CA ALA A 133 -7.95 -1.26 -4.40
C ALA A 133 -8.20 -1.68 -2.95
N VAL A 134 -9.45 -1.54 -2.51
CA VAL A 134 -9.95 -2.04 -1.23
C VAL A 134 -11.34 -2.65 -1.43
N VAL A 135 -11.66 -3.67 -0.64
CA VAL A 135 -12.96 -4.34 -0.70
C VAL A 135 -13.73 -4.01 0.56
N GLN A 136 -14.96 -3.55 0.42
CA GLN A 136 -15.91 -3.32 1.51
C GLN A 136 -16.49 -4.65 2.02
N THR A 137 -16.99 -4.69 3.23
CA THR A 137 -17.55 -5.93 3.84
C THR A 137 -18.72 -6.52 3.04
N ASP A 138 -19.49 -5.69 2.34
CA ASP A 138 -20.58 -6.13 1.47
C ASP A 138 -20.08 -6.74 0.12
N GLY A 139 -18.77 -6.68 -0.13
CA GLY A 139 -18.12 -7.18 -1.35
C GLY A 139 -17.94 -6.14 -2.45
N THR A 140 -18.36 -4.89 -2.22
CA THR A 140 -18.10 -3.77 -3.15
C THR A 140 -16.60 -3.49 -3.22
N ILE A 141 -16.06 -3.36 -4.43
CA ILE A 141 -14.64 -3.14 -4.67
C ILE A 141 -14.44 -1.69 -5.06
N TRP A 142 -13.59 -0.99 -4.31
CA TRP A 142 -13.23 0.40 -4.59
C TRP A 142 -11.81 0.46 -5.09
N PHE A 143 -11.55 1.26 -6.13
CA PHE A 143 -10.19 1.40 -6.67
C PHE A 143 -9.93 2.79 -7.23
N THR A 144 -8.66 3.14 -7.33
CA THR A 144 -8.18 4.39 -7.91
C THR A 144 -7.66 4.17 -9.32
N ASP A 145 -7.86 5.16 -10.20
CA ASP A 145 -7.52 5.05 -11.63
C ASP A 145 -6.70 6.27 -12.13
N PRO A 146 -5.49 6.50 -11.61
CA PRO A 146 -4.58 7.52 -12.11
C PRO A 146 -3.88 7.07 -13.41
N PRO A 147 -3.17 7.97 -14.12
CA PRO A 147 -2.58 7.64 -15.42
C PRO A 147 -1.16 7.04 -15.36
N TYR A 148 -0.64 6.68 -14.18
CA TYR A 148 0.76 6.28 -13.98
C TYR A 148 1.24 5.14 -14.88
N GLY A 149 0.39 4.12 -15.06
CA GLY A 149 0.74 2.88 -15.73
C GLY A 149 0.18 2.77 -17.16
N ILE A 150 -0.30 3.86 -17.76
CA ILE A 150 -0.76 3.84 -19.16
C ILE A 150 0.43 3.44 -20.05
N PRO A 151 0.31 2.35 -20.85
CA PRO A 151 1.43 1.86 -21.65
C PRO A 151 1.95 2.91 -22.62
N LYS A 152 3.26 2.91 -22.86
CA LYS A 152 3.90 3.83 -23.81
C LYS A 152 3.23 3.76 -25.19
N GLY A 153 2.88 4.92 -25.71
CA GLY A 153 2.19 5.06 -27.00
C GLY A 153 0.67 5.00 -26.92
N GLN A 154 0.10 4.64 -25.77
CA GLN A 154 -1.32 4.79 -25.50
C GLN A 154 -1.63 6.16 -24.90
N LYS A 155 -2.89 6.59 -24.97
CA LYS A 155 -3.36 7.86 -24.42
C LYS A 155 -4.35 7.60 -23.29
N GLN A 156 -4.41 8.54 -22.37
CA GLN A 156 -5.51 8.64 -21.42
C GLN A 156 -6.79 8.89 -22.20
N GLU A 157 -7.78 8.02 -22.04
CA GLU A 157 -9.09 8.14 -22.70
C GLU A 157 -10.14 8.76 -21.77
N GLN A 158 -9.98 8.52 -20.45
CA GLN A 158 -10.85 9.11 -19.44
C GLN A 158 -10.55 10.61 -19.27
N GLY A 159 -11.60 11.41 -19.05
CA GLY A 159 -11.45 12.86 -18.87
C GLY A 159 -10.90 13.26 -17.49
N HIS A 160 -10.86 12.33 -16.54
CA HIS A 160 -10.47 12.55 -15.15
C HIS A 160 -9.67 11.37 -14.62
N ASN A 161 -9.03 11.57 -13.49
CA ASN A 161 -8.45 10.51 -12.66
C ASN A 161 -9.48 10.15 -11.60
N TYR A 162 -10.15 9.03 -11.81
CA TYR A 162 -11.31 8.66 -10.99
C TYR A 162 -10.93 7.83 -9.76
N VAL A 163 -11.79 7.91 -8.75
CA VAL A 163 -12.02 6.84 -7.80
C VAL A 163 -13.30 6.13 -8.24
N PHE A 164 -13.27 4.81 -8.31
CA PHE A 164 -14.38 3.98 -8.75
C PHE A 164 -14.87 3.03 -7.67
N ALA A 165 -16.13 2.62 -7.76
CA ALA A 165 -16.71 1.50 -7.01
C ALA A 165 -17.35 0.51 -7.99
N ILE A 166 -17.06 -0.78 -7.82
CA ILE A 166 -17.76 -1.88 -8.50
C ILE A 166 -18.78 -2.45 -7.51
N ASP A 167 -20.07 -2.29 -7.80
CA ASP A 167 -21.13 -2.79 -6.95
C ASP A 167 -21.05 -4.32 -6.78
N ALA A 168 -21.16 -4.79 -5.55
CA ALA A 168 -21.02 -6.22 -5.24
C ALA A 168 -22.10 -7.08 -5.90
N LYS A 169 -23.31 -6.57 -6.12
CA LYS A 169 -24.50 -7.28 -6.62
C LYS A 169 -24.69 -7.09 -8.11
N THR A 170 -24.74 -5.83 -8.56
CA THR A 170 -25.04 -5.50 -9.96
C THR A 170 -23.82 -5.64 -10.86
N LYS A 171 -22.60 -5.59 -10.28
CA LYS A 171 -21.31 -5.53 -10.98
C LYS A 171 -21.13 -4.24 -11.80
N GLU A 172 -22.00 -3.27 -11.61
CA GLU A 172 -21.89 -1.97 -12.27
C GLU A 172 -20.71 -1.17 -11.73
N LEU A 173 -20.05 -0.44 -12.61
CA LEU A 173 -18.95 0.46 -12.30
C LEU A 173 -19.46 1.89 -12.11
N HIS A 174 -19.24 2.46 -10.94
CA HIS A 174 -19.63 3.82 -10.58
C HIS A 174 -18.40 4.70 -10.39
N ALA A 175 -18.35 5.86 -11.06
CA ALA A 175 -17.36 6.88 -10.74
C ALA A 175 -17.84 7.66 -9.51
N VAL A 176 -17.10 7.55 -8.39
CA VAL A 176 -17.52 8.10 -7.09
C VAL A 176 -16.79 9.39 -6.74
N ALA A 177 -15.63 9.65 -7.34
CA ALA A 177 -14.94 10.93 -7.30
C ALA A 177 -14.11 11.15 -8.57
N SER A 178 -13.96 12.41 -9.00
CA SER A 178 -13.28 12.78 -10.25
C SER A 178 -12.40 14.03 -10.12
N ASP A 179 -12.21 14.53 -8.92
CA ASP A 179 -11.56 15.79 -8.59
C ASP A 179 -10.20 15.62 -7.89
N PHE A 180 -9.56 14.46 -8.11
CA PHE A 180 -8.20 14.17 -7.68
C PHE A 180 -7.18 14.51 -8.77
N ASP A 181 -5.98 14.95 -8.35
CA ASP A 181 -4.86 15.10 -9.29
C ASP A 181 -4.28 13.72 -9.63
N HIS A 182 -3.88 12.94 -8.63
CA HIS A 182 -3.39 11.57 -8.81
C HIS A 182 -3.86 10.69 -7.64
N PRO A 183 -5.11 10.17 -7.69
CA PRO A 183 -5.61 9.30 -6.64
C PRO A 183 -4.77 8.02 -6.59
N ASN A 184 -4.38 7.60 -5.38
CA ASN A 184 -3.46 6.50 -5.14
C ASN A 184 -4.03 5.53 -4.10
N GLY A 185 -3.34 5.29 -3.00
CA GLY A 185 -3.81 4.40 -1.95
C GLY A 185 -5.16 4.81 -1.37
N LEU A 186 -5.96 3.83 -0.98
CA LEU A 186 -7.25 4.06 -0.35
C LEU A 186 -7.52 3.03 0.76
N CYS A 187 -8.28 3.44 1.78
CA CYS A 187 -8.71 2.54 2.85
C CYS A 187 -9.98 3.06 3.53
N PHE A 188 -10.74 2.14 4.12
CA PHE A 188 -11.90 2.46 4.95
C PHE A 188 -11.52 2.66 6.42
N SER A 189 -12.35 3.44 7.14
CA SER A 189 -12.40 3.38 8.61
C SER A 189 -12.85 1.98 9.07
N PRO A 190 -12.62 1.62 10.36
CA PRO A 190 -13.01 0.29 10.87
C PRO A 190 -14.52 -0.01 10.75
N ASP A 191 -15.35 1.00 10.81
CA ASP A 191 -16.83 0.90 10.65
C ASP A 191 -17.30 1.09 9.20
N GLU A 192 -16.36 1.24 8.26
CA GLU A 192 -16.57 1.48 6.82
C GLU A 192 -17.44 2.69 6.47
N LYS A 193 -17.69 3.60 7.43
CA LYS A 193 -18.46 4.83 7.19
C LYS A 193 -17.62 5.94 6.56
N LYS A 194 -16.30 5.80 6.56
CA LYS A 194 -15.39 6.76 5.94
C LYS A 194 -14.48 6.07 4.95
N LEU A 195 -14.23 6.74 3.82
CA LEU A 195 -13.20 6.38 2.86
C LEU A 195 -12.10 7.43 2.89
N TYR A 196 -10.86 6.98 3.05
CA TYR A 196 -9.66 7.80 2.91
C TYR A 196 -9.02 7.51 1.57
N VAL A 197 -8.59 8.55 0.86
CA VAL A 197 -7.94 8.44 -0.45
C VAL A 197 -6.72 9.36 -0.47
N ALA A 198 -5.56 8.80 -0.81
CA ALA A 198 -4.33 9.54 -1.02
C ALA A 198 -4.37 10.25 -2.39
N ASP A 199 -3.93 11.51 -2.42
CA ASP A 199 -3.62 12.24 -3.65
C ASP A 199 -2.11 12.46 -3.72
N SER A 200 -1.43 11.66 -4.53
CA SER A 200 0.03 11.71 -4.73
C SER A 200 0.46 12.83 -5.69
N GLY A 201 -0.49 13.55 -6.25
CA GLY A 201 -0.25 14.67 -7.14
C GLY A 201 0.24 15.93 -6.42
N LYS A 202 0.00 17.09 -7.02
CA LYS A 202 0.41 18.38 -6.45
C LYS A 202 -0.11 18.65 -5.04
N PRO A 203 -1.35 18.21 -4.66
CA PRO A 203 -1.89 18.44 -3.33
C PRO A 203 -1.10 17.76 -2.20
N ARG A 204 -0.52 16.56 -2.44
CA ARG A 204 0.25 15.78 -1.46
C ARG A 204 -0.47 15.60 -0.14
N HIS A 205 -1.73 15.22 -0.21
CA HIS A 205 -2.59 15.10 0.95
C HIS A 205 -3.42 13.80 0.92
N ILE A 206 -4.01 13.47 2.04
CA ILE A 206 -5.05 12.44 2.12
C ILE A 206 -6.38 13.16 2.31
N ARG A 207 -7.39 12.77 1.55
CA ARG A 207 -8.77 13.24 1.72
C ARG A 207 -9.59 12.17 2.43
N VAL A 208 -10.61 12.61 3.15
CA VAL A 208 -11.60 11.73 3.79
C VAL A 208 -13.00 12.12 3.35
N PHE A 209 -13.83 11.12 3.15
CA PHE A 209 -15.24 11.24 2.74
C PHE A 209 -16.12 10.41 3.65
N ASP A 210 -17.36 10.83 3.83
CA ASP A 210 -18.42 9.97 4.36
C ASP A 210 -18.93 9.07 3.24
N VAL A 211 -19.08 7.77 3.54
CA VAL A 211 -19.63 6.78 2.61
C VAL A 211 -21.14 6.71 2.82
N ALA A 212 -21.89 7.18 1.83
CA ALA A 212 -23.33 7.15 1.82
C ALA A 212 -23.88 5.98 0.99
N ALA A 213 -25.21 5.87 0.93
CA ALA A 213 -25.87 4.83 0.14
C ALA A 213 -25.52 4.92 -1.35
N GLN A 214 -25.64 3.80 -2.07
CA GLN A 214 -25.37 3.71 -3.51
C GLN A 214 -23.95 4.17 -3.91
N HIS A 215 -22.96 3.87 -3.05
CA HIS A 215 -21.55 4.20 -3.27
C HIS A 215 -21.27 5.70 -3.43
N THR A 216 -22.13 6.57 -2.87
CA THR A 216 -21.93 8.02 -2.92
C THR A 216 -20.92 8.46 -1.86
N LEU A 217 -19.99 9.35 -2.24
CA LEU A 217 -19.06 10.00 -1.32
C LEU A 217 -19.54 11.41 -1.01
N GLU A 218 -19.68 11.71 0.29
CA GLU A 218 -20.17 13.00 0.79
C GLU A 218 -19.14 13.65 1.72
N ASN A 219 -19.30 14.95 2.01
CA ASN A 219 -18.53 15.70 2.99
C ASN A 219 -17.01 15.61 2.80
N GLY A 220 -16.55 15.51 1.54
CA GLY A 220 -15.13 15.38 1.20
C GLY A 220 -14.30 16.55 1.74
N LYS A 221 -13.24 16.26 2.49
CA LYS A 221 -12.31 17.26 3.04
C LYS A 221 -10.89 16.71 3.12
N ILE A 222 -9.91 17.63 3.25
CA ILE A 222 -8.54 17.26 3.56
C ILE A 222 -8.51 16.65 4.97
N PHE A 223 -7.97 15.44 5.08
CA PHE A 223 -7.74 14.76 6.34
C PHE A 223 -6.40 15.14 6.94
N CYS A 224 -5.31 15.00 6.16
CA CYS A 224 -3.98 15.42 6.53
C CYS A 224 -3.11 15.70 5.30
N ALA A 225 -2.03 16.45 5.47
CA ALA A 225 -0.99 16.64 4.46
C ALA A 225 0.26 15.84 4.84
N ILE A 226 0.97 15.35 3.83
CA ILE A 226 2.26 14.68 3.99
C ILE A 226 3.37 15.72 4.02
N ASP A 227 4.22 15.69 5.04
CA ASP A 227 5.27 16.69 5.23
C ASP A 227 6.49 16.43 4.34
N LYS A 228 6.80 15.16 4.01
CA LYS A 228 7.94 14.80 3.18
C LYS A 228 7.60 13.70 2.19
N GLY A 229 7.73 13.99 0.92
CA GLY A 229 7.32 13.11 -0.18
C GLY A 229 5.86 13.33 -0.56
N VAL A 230 5.21 12.26 -0.95
CA VAL A 230 3.79 12.20 -1.29
C VAL A 230 3.14 11.02 -0.55
N PRO A 231 1.84 11.06 -0.24
CA PRO A 231 1.14 9.86 0.21
C PRO A 231 1.04 8.89 -0.97
N ASP A 232 1.26 7.60 -0.71
CA ASP A 232 1.14 6.55 -1.72
C ASP A 232 0.16 5.49 -1.20
N GLY A 233 0.56 4.25 -0.95
CA GLY A 233 -0.32 3.28 -0.30
C GLY A 233 -0.68 3.70 1.12
N ILE A 234 -1.93 3.53 1.52
CA ILE A 234 -2.44 3.84 2.86
C ILE A 234 -3.25 2.69 3.44
N ARG A 235 -3.18 2.50 4.76
CA ARG A 235 -4.03 1.53 5.47
C ARG A 235 -4.55 2.14 6.77
N CYS A 236 -5.75 1.72 7.16
CA CYS A 236 -6.33 2.05 8.45
C CYS A 236 -6.10 0.90 9.44
N ASP A 237 -5.77 1.22 10.69
CA ASP A 237 -5.73 0.22 11.75
C ASP A 237 -7.08 0.08 12.48
N LYS A 238 -7.17 -0.92 13.38
CA LYS A 238 -8.41 -1.22 14.14
C LYS A 238 -8.91 -0.05 15.00
N ASP A 239 -8.04 0.90 15.34
CA ASP A 239 -8.34 2.06 16.19
C ASP A 239 -8.61 3.33 15.35
N GLY A 240 -8.59 3.21 14.02
CA GLY A 240 -8.88 4.30 13.08
C GLY A 240 -7.67 5.16 12.72
N ASN A 241 -6.47 4.80 13.14
CA ASN A 241 -5.26 5.51 12.71
C ASN A 241 -4.95 5.21 11.25
N ILE A 242 -4.51 6.23 10.52
CA ILE A 242 -4.11 6.10 9.10
C ILE A 242 -2.61 5.98 9.00
N TRP A 243 -2.15 4.88 8.42
CA TRP A 243 -0.76 4.58 8.13
C TRP A 243 -0.52 4.84 6.66
N SER A 244 0.32 5.82 6.34
CA SER A 244 0.61 6.24 4.96
C SER A 244 2.07 6.02 4.63
N SER A 245 2.36 5.32 3.55
CA SER A 245 3.68 5.38 2.96
C SER A 245 3.99 6.82 2.51
N ALA A 246 5.25 7.22 2.60
CA ALA A 246 5.74 8.56 2.27
C ALA A 246 7.23 8.53 1.92
N GLY A 247 7.82 9.68 1.59
CA GLY A 247 9.17 9.77 1.03
C GLY A 247 10.32 9.20 1.88
N GLU A 248 10.18 9.13 3.21
CA GLU A 248 11.24 8.63 4.10
C GLU A 248 10.81 7.44 4.98
N GLY A 249 9.57 6.97 4.79
CA GLY A 249 9.03 5.89 5.61
C GLY A 249 7.51 5.93 5.69
N VAL A 250 6.96 5.44 6.80
CA VAL A 250 5.51 5.45 7.05
C VAL A 250 5.18 6.57 8.02
N GLN A 251 4.21 7.43 7.68
CA GLN A 251 3.65 8.44 8.56
C GLN A 251 2.34 7.90 9.14
N VAL A 252 2.16 8.01 10.46
CA VAL A 252 0.97 7.53 11.15
C VAL A 252 0.19 8.69 11.70
N PHE A 253 -1.10 8.77 11.37
CA PHE A 253 -2.00 9.85 11.77
C PHE A 253 -3.13 9.30 12.64
N SER A 254 -3.51 10.06 13.66
CA SER A 254 -4.69 9.76 14.49
C SER A 254 -6.00 9.87 13.68
N PRO A 255 -7.14 9.38 14.18
CA PRO A 255 -8.44 9.55 13.53
C PRO A 255 -8.83 11.01 13.27
N GLU A 256 -8.23 11.98 13.98
CA GLU A 256 -8.42 13.42 13.79
C GLU A 256 -7.46 14.03 12.76
N GLY A 257 -6.57 13.22 12.13
CA GLY A 257 -5.60 13.68 11.15
C GLY A 257 -4.32 14.30 11.75
N LYS A 258 -4.05 14.10 13.03
CA LYS A 258 -2.81 14.57 13.68
C LYS A 258 -1.70 13.53 13.48
N LEU A 259 -0.52 13.98 13.08
CA LEU A 259 0.66 13.11 12.99
C LEU A 259 1.04 12.60 14.39
N ILE A 260 0.97 11.28 14.57
CA ILE A 260 1.42 10.58 15.78
C ILE A 260 2.95 10.41 15.73
N GLY A 261 3.48 10.01 14.57
CA GLY A 261 4.91 9.84 14.38
C GLY A 261 5.22 9.14 13.04
N LYS A 262 6.47 8.69 12.91
CA LYS A 262 7.01 8.12 11.67
C LYS A 262 7.80 6.86 11.93
N ILE A 263 7.71 5.91 11.00
CA ILE A 263 8.57 4.75 10.89
C ILE A 263 9.54 5.02 9.75
N LEU A 264 10.82 5.21 10.07
CA LEU A 264 11.84 5.40 9.04
C LEU A 264 12.17 4.07 8.39
N VAL A 265 12.21 4.04 7.06
CA VAL A 265 12.53 2.86 6.25
C VAL A 265 13.75 3.17 5.39
N PRO A 266 14.71 2.25 5.23
CA PRO A 266 15.93 2.50 4.46
C PRO A 266 15.69 2.90 2.99
N GLU A 267 14.61 2.40 2.40
CA GLU A 267 14.12 2.77 1.06
C GLU A 267 12.73 3.37 1.18
N ALA A 268 12.39 4.36 0.35
CA ALA A 268 11.07 4.99 0.38
C ALA A 268 9.96 3.95 0.10
N PRO A 269 9.06 3.67 1.05
CA PRO A 269 7.97 2.73 0.82
C PRO A 269 6.95 3.32 -0.14
N ALA A 270 6.46 2.50 -1.06
CA ALA A 270 5.38 2.83 -1.96
C ALA A 270 4.03 2.37 -1.36
N ASN A 271 3.98 1.18 -0.73
CA ASN A 271 2.75 0.67 -0.17
C ASN A 271 3.01 -0.16 1.10
N LEU A 272 1.94 -0.53 1.79
CA LEU A 272 2.01 -1.28 3.05
C LEU A 272 0.75 -2.12 3.28
N CYS A 273 0.87 -3.20 4.07
CA CYS A 273 -0.29 -3.93 4.55
C CYS A 273 -0.01 -4.55 5.92
N PHE A 274 -1.06 -4.73 6.71
CA PHE A 274 -1.00 -5.55 7.92
C PHE A 274 -1.14 -7.02 7.56
N GLY A 275 -0.38 -7.88 8.26
CA GLY A 275 -0.40 -9.31 8.05
C GLY A 275 0.35 -10.08 9.15
N GLY A 276 0.82 -11.27 8.81
CA GLY A 276 1.36 -12.21 9.79
C GLY A 276 0.26 -13.02 10.47
N ALA A 277 0.64 -14.06 11.20
CA ALA A 277 -0.33 -14.99 11.80
C ALA A 277 -1.29 -14.33 12.80
N ASP A 278 -0.87 -13.24 13.44
CA ASP A 278 -1.65 -12.47 14.41
C ASP A 278 -2.11 -11.10 13.89
N GLY A 279 -1.82 -10.76 12.61
CA GLY A 279 -2.14 -9.48 11.99
C GLY A 279 -1.34 -8.28 12.49
N LYS A 280 -0.33 -8.51 13.31
CA LYS A 280 0.47 -7.47 13.96
C LYS A 280 1.83 -7.24 13.29
N THR A 281 1.98 -7.63 12.04
CA THR A 281 3.16 -7.30 11.25
C THR A 281 2.74 -6.33 10.16
N LEU A 282 3.37 -5.16 10.13
CA LEU A 282 3.25 -4.23 9.02
C LEU A 282 4.32 -4.59 7.99
N PHE A 283 3.90 -5.00 6.79
CA PHE A 283 4.76 -5.21 5.64
C PHE A 283 4.79 -3.95 4.80
N MET A 284 5.96 -3.60 4.27
CA MET A 284 6.18 -2.40 3.47
C MET A 284 6.95 -2.77 2.20
N THR A 285 6.35 -2.51 1.06
CA THR A 285 7.01 -2.58 -0.25
C THR A 285 7.72 -1.25 -0.50
N ALA A 286 9.04 -1.27 -0.58
CA ALA A 286 9.86 -0.07 -0.64
C ALA A 286 10.90 -0.17 -1.78
N ARG A 287 10.57 0.38 -2.93
CA ARG A 287 11.40 0.33 -4.14
C ARG A 287 11.89 -1.07 -4.47
N THR A 288 13.12 -1.42 -4.05
CA THR A 288 13.77 -2.70 -4.38
C THR A 288 13.74 -3.70 -3.24
N GLY A 289 13.21 -3.32 -2.08
CA GLY A 289 13.22 -4.10 -0.85
C GLY A 289 11.85 -4.28 -0.21
N LEU A 290 11.62 -5.50 0.30
CA LEU A 290 10.50 -5.81 1.18
C LEU A 290 10.96 -5.65 2.63
N TYR A 291 10.21 -4.90 3.42
CA TYR A 291 10.47 -4.63 4.82
C TYR A 291 9.29 -5.00 5.70
N SER A 292 9.56 -5.21 6.98
CA SER A 292 8.52 -5.39 7.99
C SER A 292 8.87 -4.70 9.30
N ILE A 293 7.84 -4.49 10.12
CA ILE A 293 7.96 -4.08 11.53
C ILE A 293 6.83 -4.69 12.34
N ARG A 294 7.12 -5.07 13.58
CA ARG A 294 6.08 -5.51 14.52
C ARG A 294 5.30 -4.32 15.07
N THR A 295 3.99 -4.50 15.21
CA THR A 295 3.06 -3.50 15.75
C THR A 295 2.27 -4.06 16.93
N ASN A 296 1.73 -3.17 17.77
CA ASN A 296 0.78 -3.52 18.84
C ASN A 296 -0.68 -3.47 18.36
N THR A 297 -0.91 -3.03 17.12
CA THR A 297 -2.22 -2.94 16.49
C THR A 297 -2.33 -3.88 15.29
N THR A 298 -3.52 -4.01 14.72
CA THR A 298 -3.83 -4.77 13.50
C THR A 298 -4.50 -3.85 12.49
N GLY A 299 -4.56 -4.26 11.24
CA GLY A 299 -5.37 -3.58 10.23
C GLY A 299 -6.86 -3.55 10.62
N ALA A 300 -7.60 -2.55 10.15
CA ALA A 300 -9.01 -2.33 10.46
C ALA A 300 -9.90 -3.55 10.16
N ARG A 301 -9.60 -4.30 9.10
CA ARG A 301 -10.35 -5.50 8.71
C ARG A 301 -9.94 -6.78 9.45
N GLY A 302 -8.91 -6.72 10.29
CA GLY A 302 -8.33 -7.90 10.92
C GLY A 302 -7.68 -8.85 9.90
N ILE A 303 -7.25 -10.03 10.38
CA ILE A 303 -6.81 -11.09 9.48
C ILE A 303 -8.05 -11.79 8.93
N PHE A 304 -8.09 -12.03 7.63
CA PHE A 304 -9.07 -12.94 7.04
C PHE A 304 -8.86 -14.34 7.65
N GLN A 305 -9.62 -14.66 8.68
CA GLN A 305 -9.73 -16.02 9.16
C GLN A 305 -10.87 -16.63 8.33
N GLY A 306 -10.53 -17.52 7.40
CA GLY A 306 -11.48 -18.25 6.56
C GLY A 306 -12.51 -19.00 7.40
N GLY A 307 -13.52 -18.30 7.86
CA GLY A 307 -14.64 -18.77 8.67
C GLY A 307 -15.84 -17.91 8.36
N THR A 308 -16.88 -18.56 7.88
CA THR A 308 -18.24 -18.04 7.76
C THR A 308 -18.63 -17.24 8.99
N ARG A 309 -18.94 -15.96 8.82
CA ARG A 309 -19.82 -15.21 9.71
C ARG A 309 -21.26 -15.38 9.23
#